data_9dffdcbe68882b44d84bedf5530cd6db
#
_entry.id   9dffdcbe68882b44d84bedf5530cd6db
#
_cell.length_a   1.000
_cell.length_b   1.000
_cell.length_c   1.000
_cell.angle_alpha   90.00
_cell.angle_beta   90.00
_cell.angle_gamma   90.00
#
_symmetry.space_group_name_H-M   'P 1'
#
loop_
_entity.id
_entity.type
_entity.pdbx_description
1 polymer ?
#
loop_
_entity_poly.entity_id
_entity_poly.type
_entity_poly.pdbx_seq_one_letter_code
_entity_poly.pdbx_strand_id
1 'polypeptide(L)'
;MHHTEFTETQLIIESQIQAFLDENADLAYSYAAPLIKMKFTNPKEFMLMVKNYYEPVYNPKQFYFLDAKYYEGAIYHQLQVISQKNESFLATYSLIQDEGQWKISGCAVYPMQKQSI
;
A
#
# COMPACT_ATOMS: atom_id res chain seq x y z
N MET A 1 -15.90 9.48 14.18
CA MET A 1 -15.05 9.66 13.48
C MET A 1 -13.77 8.86 13.50
N HIS A 2 -13.07 8.88 12.40
CA HIS A 2 -11.99 7.95 12.18
C HIS A 2 -10.64 8.65 11.97
N HIS A 3 -10.51 9.87 12.47
CA HIS A 3 -9.29 10.68 12.32
C HIS A 3 -8.02 9.96 12.77
N THR A 4 -8.07 9.44 14.00
CA THR A 4 -6.90 8.76 14.58
C THR A 4 -6.57 7.50 13.79
N GLU A 5 -7.61 6.76 13.38
CA GLU A 5 -7.42 5.55 12.61
C GLU A 5 -6.88 5.84 11.21
N PHE A 6 -7.33 6.93 10.58
CA PHE A 6 -6.80 7.33 9.28
C PHE A 6 -5.33 7.71 9.38
N THR A 7 -4.94 8.41 10.43
CA THR A 7 -3.54 8.75 10.66
C THR A 7 -2.71 7.50 10.88
N GLU A 8 -3.21 6.59 11.69
CA GLU A 8 -2.50 5.34 11.98
C GLU A 8 -2.33 4.48 10.73
N THR A 9 -3.40 4.32 9.95
CA THR A 9 -3.34 3.50 8.73
C THR A 9 -2.49 4.15 7.64
N GLN A 10 -2.51 5.48 7.56
CA GLN A 10 -1.61 6.19 6.65
C GLN A 10 -0.14 5.91 7.00
N LEU A 11 0.20 5.95 8.28
CA LEU A 11 1.58 5.67 8.73
C LEU A 11 1.99 4.23 8.40
N ILE A 12 1.06 3.29 8.49
CA ILE A 12 1.34 1.90 8.13
C ILE A 12 1.68 1.78 6.64
N ILE A 13 0.91 2.45 5.79
CA ILE A 13 1.18 2.44 4.35
C ILE A 13 2.53 3.09 4.05
N GLU A 14 2.80 4.26 4.64
CA GLU A 14 4.08 4.93 4.47
C GLU A 14 5.25 4.05 4.90
N SER A 15 5.08 3.37 6.03
CA SER A 15 6.12 2.49 6.57
C SER A 15 6.37 1.29 5.66
N GLN A 16 5.30 0.74 5.05
CA GLN A 16 5.49 -0.37 4.12
C GLN A 16 6.19 0.10 2.85
N ILE A 17 5.81 1.25 2.31
CA ILE A 17 6.47 1.79 1.10
C ILE A 17 7.94 2.04 1.40
N GLN A 18 8.26 2.60 2.57
CA GLN A 18 9.65 2.80 2.96
C GLN A 18 10.40 1.48 3.08
N ALA A 19 9.74 0.45 3.61
CA ALA A 19 10.36 -0.88 3.70
C ALA A 19 10.64 -1.46 2.31
N PHE A 20 9.75 -1.22 1.33
CA PHE A 20 10.02 -1.60 -0.06
C PHE A 20 11.25 -0.87 -0.59
N LEU A 21 11.32 0.44 -0.38
CA LEU A 21 12.44 1.26 -0.84
C LEU A 21 13.76 0.80 -0.21
N ASP A 22 13.71 0.38 1.04
CA ASP A 22 14.87 -0.11 1.78
C ASP A 22 15.16 -1.58 1.51
N GLU A 23 14.36 -2.22 0.68
CA GLU A 23 14.45 -3.65 0.38
C GLU A 23 14.42 -4.51 1.66
N ASN A 24 13.61 -4.07 2.63
CA ASN A 24 13.44 -4.77 3.90
C ASN A 24 12.20 -5.67 3.81
N ALA A 25 12.41 -6.89 3.33
CA ALA A 25 11.32 -7.83 3.07
C ALA A 25 10.55 -8.19 4.34
N ASP A 26 11.26 -8.46 5.43
CA ASP A 26 10.62 -8.87 6.68
C ASP A 26 9.69 -7.77 7.19
N LEU A 27 10.15 -6.53 7.18
CA LEU A 27 9.35 -5.41 7.67
C LEU A 27 8.15 -5.16 6.76
N ALA A 28 8.38 -5.13 5.45
CA ALA A 28 7.28 -4.92 4.49
C ALA A 28 6.19 -5.98 4.66
N TYR A 29 6.61 -7.23 4.80
CA TYR A 29 5.70 -8.36 4.97
C TYR A 29 4.93 -8.27 6.29
N SER A 30 5.55 -7.72 7.34
CA SER A 30 4.92 -7.62 8.65
C SER A 30 3.67 -6.75 8.66
N TYR A 31 3.53 -5.84 7.71
CA TYR A 31 2.36 -4.97 7.61
C TYR A 31 1.19 -5.61 6.87
N ALA A 32 1.39 -6.77 6.25
CA ALA A 32 0.35 -7.44 5.49
C ALA A 32 -0.58 -8.23 6.40
N ALA A 33 -1.86 -8.27 6.05
CA ALA A 33 -2.86 -9.03 6.77
C ALA A 33 -2.64 -10.54 6.57
N PRO A 34 -3.14 -11.38 7.50
CA PRO A 34 -2.90 -12.83 7.44
C PRO A 34 -3.28 -13.47 6.10
N LEU A 35 -4.40 -13.06 5.48
CA LEU A 35 -4.82 -13.66 4.21
C LEU A 35 -3.82 -13.41 3.09
N ILE A 36 -3.14 -12.25 3.12
CA ILE A 36 -2.07 -12.00 2.16
C ILE A 36 -0.86 -12.89 2.46
N LYS A 37 -0.48 -12.94 3.74
CA LYS A 37 0.69 -13.72 4.15
C LYS A 37 0.56 -15.20 3.79
N MET A 38 -0.66 -15.73 3.86
CA MET A 38 -0.91 -17.15 3.55
C MET A 38 -0.61 -17.50 2.09
N LYS A 39 -0.55 -16.51 1.21
CA LYS A 39 -0.29 -16.74 -0.22
C LYS A 39 1.19 -16.90 -0.53
N PHE A 40 2.05 -16.65 0.43
CA PHE A 40 3.50 -16.65 0.20
C PHE A 40 4.21 -17.52 1.21
N THR A 41 5.26 -18.20 0.77
CA THR A 41 6.03 -19.08 1.65
C THR A 41 6.90 -18.27 2.62
N ASN A 42 7.37 -17.10 2.18
CA ASN A 42 8.26 -16.28 2.99
C ASN A 42 8.21 -14.83 2.50
N PRO A 43 8.80 -13.91 3.27
CA PRO A 43 8.81 -12.49 2.90
C PRO A 43 9.46 -12.20 1.55
N LYS A 44 10.47 -12.96 1.15
CA LYS A 44 11.14 -12.75 -0.13
C LYS A 44 10.20 -12.96 -1.31
N GLU A 45 9.34 -13.99 -1.24
CA GLU A 45 8.37 -14.24 -2.30
C GLU A 45 7.34 -13.12 -2.38
N PHE A 46 6.92 -12.60 -1.23
CA PHE A 46 6.04 -11.45 -1.19
C PHE A 46 6.69 -10.25 -1.87
N MET A 47 7.95 -9.96 -1.57
CA MET A 47 8.67 -8.84 -2.17
C MET A 47 8.80 -8.99 -3.68
N LEU A 48 9.07 -10.20 -4.17
CA LEU A 48 9.17 -10.45 -5.60
C LEU A 48 7.85 -10.19 -6.30
N MET A 49 6.74 -10.58 -5.67
CA MET A 49 5.41 -10.33 -6.23
C MET A 49 5.16 -8.83 -6.33
N VAL A 50 5.45 -8.08 -5.27
CA VAL A 50 5.23 -6.63 -5.28
C VAL A 50 6.12 -5.97 -6.33
N LYS A 51 7.37 -6.34 -6.39
CA LYS A 51 8.31 -5.80 -7.37
C LYS A 51 7.84 -6.04 -8.81
N ASN A 52 7.33 -7.23 -9.09
CA ASN A 52 6.97 -7.60 -10.45
C ASN A 52 5.60 -7.10 -10.89
N TYR A 53 4.66 -6.95 -9.96
CA TYR A 53 3.28 -6.62 -10.32
C TYR A 53 2.76 -5.30 -9.75
N TYR A 54 3.50 -4.69 -8.83
CA TYR A 54 3.10 -3.44 -8.18
C TYR A 54 4.28 -2.46 -8.14
N GLU A 55 5.06 -2.43 -9.21
CA GLU A 55 6.28 -1.65 -9.27
C GLU A 55 6.11 -0.18 -8.85
N PRO A 56 5.00 0.51 -9.22
CA PRO A 56 4.84 1.90 -8.78
C PRO A 56 4.87 2.08 -7.26
N VAL A 57 4.32 1.15 -6.48
CA VAL A 57 4.38 1.26 -5.02
C VAL A 57 5.62 0.61 -4.44
N TYR A 58 6.27 -0.28 -5.20
CA TYR A 58 7.51 -0.91 -4.76
C TYR A 58 8.68 0.07 -4.81
N ASN A 59 8.71 0.92 -5.83
CA ASN A 59 9.83 1.86 -6.04
C ASN A 59 9.32 3.19 -6.56
N PRO A 60 8.52 3.92 -5.76
CA PRO A 60 7.99 5.19 -6.22
C PRO A 60 9.06 6.29 -6.18
N LYS A 61 8.93 7.26 -7.07
CA LYS A 61 9.70 8.49 -7.01
C LYS A 61 9.10 9.41 -5.96
N GLN A 62 7.77 9.52 -5.94
CA GLN A 62 7.00 10.32 -4.98
C GLN A 62 5.63 9.68 -4.80
N PHE A 63 5.00 9.95 -3.68
CA PHE A 63 3.62 9.56 -3.48
C PHE A 63 2.90 10.55 -2.58
N TYR A 64 1.59 10.69 -2.79
CA TYR A 64 0.75 11.65 -2.08
C TYR A 64 -0.55 10.98 -1.66
N PHE A 65 -0.93 11.15 -0.40
CA PHE A 65 -2.23 10.67 0.06
C PHE A 65 -3.32 11.63 -0.43
N LEU A 66 -4.38 11.04 -1.01
CA LEU A 66 -5.47 11.81 -1.57
C LEU A 66 -6.70 11.74 -0.68
N ASP A 67 -7.24 10.55 -0.43
CA ASP A 67 -8.50 10.40 0.27
C ASP A 67 -8.47 9.16 1.15
N ALA A 68 -9.25 9.18 2.22
CA ALA A 68 -9.40 8.05 3.11
C ALA A 68 -10.87 7.85 3.43
N LYS A 69 -11.30 6.60 3.56
CA LYS A 69 -12.68 6.27 3.78
C LYS A 69 -12.80 5.02 4.65
N TYR A 70 -13.69 5.07 5.62
CA TYR A 70 -14.06 3.90 6.41
C TYR A 70 -15.32 3.28 5.81
N TYR A 71 -15.29 1.98 5.56
CA TYR A 71 -16.44 1.29 5.01
C TYR A 71 -16.44 -0.17 5.46
N GLU A 72 -17.48 -0.58 6.15
CA GLU A 72 -17.72 -1.97 6.56
C GLU A 72 -16.50 -2.62 7.23
N GLY A 73 -15.92 -1.93 8.20
CA GLY A 73 -14.83 -2.46 8.99
C GLY A 73 -13.45 -2.33 8.36
N ALA A 74 -13.37 -1.79 7.14
CA ALA A 74 -12.10 -1.57 6.47
C ALA A 74 -11.86 -0.08 6.26
N ILE A 75 -10.59 0.30 6.20
CA ILE A 75 -10.20 1.65 5.82
C ILE A 75 -9.54 1.58 4.46
N TYR A 76 -9.95 2.49 3.57
CA TYR A 76 -9.40 2.59 2.22
C TYR A 76 -8.66 3.91 2.11
N HIS A 77 -7.43 3.85 1.58
CA HIS A 77 -6.65 5.04 1.27
C HIS A 77 -6.36 5.08 -0.22
N GLN A 78 -6.56 6.24 -0.81
CA GLN A 78 -6.14 6.48 -2.18
C GLN A 78 -4.89 7.32 -2.17
N LEU A 79 -3.92 6.94 -2.99
CA LEU A 79 -2.66 7.65 -3.15
C LEU A 79 -2.41 7.89 -4.63
N GLN A 80 -1.86 9.05 -4.94
CA GLN A 80 -1.21 9.26 -6.22
C GLN A 80 0.23 8.83 -6.08
N VAL A 81 0.68 7.96 -6.95
CA VAL A 81 2.05 7.48 -6.94
C VAL A 81 2.70 7.87 -8.26
N ILE A 82 3.89 8.46 -8.17
CA ILE A 82 4.66 8.85 -9.35
C ILE A 82 5.83 7.88 -9.48
N SER A 83 5.90 7.21 -10.62
CA SER A 83 6.93 6.21 -10.87
C SER A 83 8.27 6.88 -11.19
N GLN A 84 9.33 6.08 -11.25
CA GLN A 84 10.66 6.58 -11.63
C GLN A 84 10.68 7.16 -13.04
N LYS A 85 9.70 6.78 -13.86
CA LYS A 85 9.55 7.32 -15.22
C LYS A 85 8.62 8.52 -15.28
N ASN A 86 8.27 9.08 -14.12
CA ASN A 86 7.35 10.24 -14.01
C ASN A 86 5.94 9.96 -14.50
N GLU A 87 5.51 8.70 -14.47
CA GLU A 87 4.15 8.33 -14.78
C GLU A 87 3.32 8.30 -13.49
N SER A 88 2.07 8.74 -13.58
CA SER A 88 1.18 8.81 -12.42
C SER A 88 0.27 7.59 -12.35
N PHE A 89 0.13 7.05 -11.15
CA PHE A 89 -0.75 5.91 -10.87
C PHE A 89 -1.62 6.24 -9.67
N LEU A 90 -2.80 5.64 -9.65
CA LEU A 90 -3.68 5.67 -8.48
C LEU A 90 -3.51 4.33 -7.77
N ALA A 91 -3.10 4.40 -6.51
CA ALA A 91 -3.02 3.21 -5.66
C ALA A 91 -4.14 3.29 -4.64
N THR A 92 -4.91 2.22 -4.51
CA THR A 92 -5.95 2.11 -3.51
C THR A 92 -5.58 0.98 -2.56
N TYR A 93 -5.33 1.34 -1.31
CA TYR A 93 -5.02 0.38 -0.25
C TYR A 93 -6.26 0.11 0.57
N SER A 94 -6.40 -1.12 1.01
CA SER A 94 -7.39 -1.47 2.03
C SER A 94 -6.67 -2.01 3.26
N LEU A 95 -7.19 -1.67 4.43
CA LEU A 95 -6.65 -2.14 5.71
C LEU A 95 -7.79 -2.65 6.58
N ILE A 96 -7.52 -3.70 7.32
CA ILE A 96 -8.47 -4.29 8.27
C ILE A 96 -7.77 -4.46 9.61
N GLN A 97 -8.56 -4.62 10.67
CA GLN A 97 -7.99 -4.93 11.97
C GLN A 97 -7.80 -6.44 12.12
N ASP A 98 -6.64 -6.79 12.63
CA ASP A 98 -6.29 -8.17 12.97
C ASP A 98 -5.74 -8.15 14.38
N GLU A 99 -6.45 -8.78 15.30
CA GLU A 99 -6.07 -8.80 16.71
C GLU A 99 -5.78 -7.40 17.26
N GLY A 100 -6.64 -6.44 16.88
CA GLY A 100 -6.53 -5.06 17.35
C GLY A 100 -5.53 -4.20 16.63
N GLN A 101 -4.86 -4.74 15.60
CA GLN A 101 -3.88 -3.99 14.81
C GLN A 101 -4.36 -3.84 13.38
N TRP A 102 -4.15 -2.66 12.81
CA TRP A 102 -4.44 -2.43 11.40
C TRP A 102 -3.38 -3.10 10.54
N LYS A 103 -3.83 -3.85 9.53
CA LYS A 103 -2.96 -4.55 8.58
C LYS A 103 -3.45 -4.30 7.17
N ILE A 104 -2.52 -4.29 6.22
CA ILE A 104 -2.85 -4.07 4.81
C ILE A 104 -3.46 -5.35 4.25
N SER A 105 -4.71 -5.25 3.79
CA SER A 105 -5.45 -6.39 3.26
C SER A 105 -5.51 -6.40 1.74
N GLY A 106 -5.11 -5.32 1.08
CA GLY A 106 -5.10 -5.28 -0.37
C GLY A 106 -4.54 -3.98 -0.91
N CYS A 107 -4.16 -4.04 -2.18
CA CYS A 107 -3.70 -2.87 -2.91
C CYS A 107 -4.03 -3.07 -4.39
N ALA A 108 -4.59 -2.04 -5.01
CA ALA A 108 -4.83 -2.03 -6.45
C ALA A 108 -4.14 -0.80 -7.03
N VAL A 109 -3.48 -0.97 -8.16
CA VAL A 109 -2.70 0.11 -8.78
C VAL A 109 -3.17 0.26 -10.24
N TYR A 110 -3.56 1.46 -10.60
CA TYR A 110 -4.06 1.77 -11.93
C TYR A 110 -3.36 2.99 -12.50
N PRO A 111 -3.05 3.01 -13.81
CA PRO A 111 -2.51 4.23 -14.43
C PRO A 111 -3.53 5.35 -14.32
N MET A 112 -3.06 6.55 -14.00
CA MET A 112 -3.90 7.74 -14.04
C MET A 112 -3.83 8.33 -15.43
N GLN A 113 -5.00 8.56 -16.02
CA GLN A 113 -5.04 9.13 -17.36
C GLN A 113 -4.67 10.61 -17.30
N LYS A 114 -3.87 11.03 -18.27
CA LYS A 114 -3.61 12.45 -18.46
C LYS A 114 -4.86 13.08 -19.01
N GLN A 115 -5.24 14.22 -18.45
CA GLN A 115 -6.29 15.02 -19.05
C GLN A 115 -5.73 15.69 -20.28
N SER A 116 -6.41 15.53 -21.38
CA SER A 116 -6.07 16.27 -22.59
C SER A 116 -7.14 17.31 -22.85
N ILE A 117 -6.71 18.40 -23.35
CA ILE A 117 -7.58 19.54 -23.66
C ILE A 117 -7.91 19.52 -25.14
#